data_86c3c7b7f3dfcfdbd2c5f4dd62992271
#
_entry.id   86c3c7b7f3dfcfdbd2c5f4dd62992271
#
_cell.length_a   1.000
_cell.length_b   1.000
_cell.length_c   1.000
_cell.angle_alpha   90.00
_cell.angle_beta   90.00
_cell.angle_gamma   90.00
#
_symmetry.space_group_name_H-M   'P 1'
#
loop_
_entity.id
_entity.type
_entity.pdbx_description
1 polymer ?
#
loop_
_entity_poly.entity_id
_entity_poly.type
_entity_poly.pdbx_seq_one_letter_code
_entity_poly.pdbx_strand_id
1 'polypeptide(L)'
;KNKCEIYSFGNSGDLTYDYEIIENNTSKLKEILDGTSSISKKIENSKKPIFIFGQSFFKLRSSNFLLEGLKKYLLSQNKINENWNPINILSRHASTVGSYDLNIVSGDINSNEVLKKTLNNEFEVIFLIGNDNLELKKKNEFIIYIGSHGDKGAEFSDIILPGAAYTEQDAHYTNLEGQIQKAYQATYPPGDAKEDWE
;
A
#
# COMPACT_ATOMS: atom_id res chain seq x y z
N LYS A 1 29.35 -13.95 8.77
CA LYS A 1 28.05 -13.45 8.28
C LYS A 1 26.99 -13.95 9.27
N ASN A 2 26.36 -13.05 10.02
CA ASN A 2 25.24 -13.42 10.90
C ASN A 2 24.09 -13.86 10.00
N LYS A 3 23.66 -15.12 10.13
CA LYS A 3 22.47 -15.64 9.43
C LYS A 3 21.23 -14.99 10.08
N CYS A 4 20.45 -14.28 9.29
CA CYS A 4 19.11 -13.84 9.69
C CYS A 4 18.16 -15.05 9.52
N GLU A 5 17.38 -15.37 10.52
CA GLU A 5 16.27 -16.33 10.38
C GLU A 5 15.08 -15.63 9.75
N ILE A 6 14.50 -16.25 8.72
CA ILE A 6 13.40 -15.69 7.94
C ILE A 6 12.21 -16.62 8.03
N TYR A 7 11.05 -16.05 8.34
CA TYR A 7 9.77 -16.75 8.46
C TYR A 7 8.75 -16.13 7.51
N SER A 8 7.99 -16.95 6.81
CA SER A 8 6.94 -16.48 5.90
C SER A 8 5.59 -17.11 6.25
N PHE A 9 4.57 -16.28 6.36
CA PHE A 9 3.18 -16.74 6.40
C PHE A 9 2.72 -17.10 4.99
N GLY A 10 2.74 -18.39 4.68
CA GLY A 10 2.49 -18.93 3.37
C GLY A 10 3.74 -19.15 2.54
N ASN A 11 3.56 -19.84 1.43
CA ASN A 11 4.65 -20.17 0.51
C ASN A 11 4.96 -18.97 -0.41
N SER A 12 6.17 -18.47 -0.33
CA SER A 12 6.67 -17.38 -1.19
C SER A 12 7.37 -17.88 -2.46
N GLY A 13 7.35 -19.19 -2.71
CA GLY A 13 8.01 -19.80 -3.87
C GLY A 13 9.50 -20.08 -3.66
N ASP A 14 10.20 -20.34 -4.75
CA ASP A 14 11.66 -20.55 -4.76
C ASP A 14 12.36 -19.17 -4.71
N LEU A 15 13.01 -18.90 -3.59
CA LEU A 15 13.74 -17.67 -3.35
C LEU A 15 15.25 -17.95 -3.30
N THR A 16 16.07 -16.91 -3.46
CA THR A 16 17.54 -17.02 -3.40
C THR A 16 18.08 -17.20 -1.98
N TYR A 17 17.20 -17.30 -0.98
CA TYR A 17 17.53 -17.48 0.43
C TYR A 17 16.57 -18.44 1.11
N ASP A 18 17.04 -19.11 2.15
CA ASP A 18 16.25 -20.06 2.93
C ASP A 18 15.26 -19.31 3.85
N TYR A 19 14.04 -19.81 3.94
CA TYR A 19 13.03 -19.33 4.88
C TYR A 19 12.18 -20.50 5.40
N GLU A 20 11.61 -20.33 6.59
CA GLU A 20 10.69 -21.30 7.20
C GLU A 20 9.25 -20.86 6.93
N ILE A 21 8.45 -21.79 6.40
CA ILE A 21 7.04 -21.55 6.12
C ILE A 21 6.24 -21.74 7.41
N ILE A 22 5.48 -20.71 7.79
CA ILE A 22 4.44 -20.80 8.80
C ILE A 22 3.12 -21.00 8.08
N GLU A 23 2.25 -21.83 8.65
CA GLU A 23 0.90 -22.00 8.10
C GLU A 23 0.22 -20.65 7.87
N ASN A 24 -0.34 -20.48 6.67
CA ASN A 24 -1.09 -19.25 6.32
C ASN A 24 -2.45 -19.23 7.02
N ASN A 25 -2.41 -19.12 8.34
CA ASN A 25 -3.57 -19.12 9.22
C ASN A 25 -3.45 -17.98 10.24
N THR A 26 -4.50 -17.17 10.35
CA THR A 26 -4.55 -16.06 11.31
C THR A 26 -4.46 -16.52 12.76
N SER A 27 -4.84 -17.78 13.09
CA SER A 27 -4.65 -18.35 14.42
C SER A 27 -3.17 -18.48 14.79
N LYS A 28 -2.30 -18.79 13.82
CA LYS A 28 -0.85 -18.87 14.07
C LYS A 28 -0.26 -17.50 14.40
N LEU A 29 -0.74 -16.46 13.75
CA LEU A 29 -0.33 -15.10 14.12
C LEU A 29 -0.82 -14.75 15.53
N LYS A 30 -2.03 -15.15 15.89
CA LYS A 30 -2.54 -14.98 17.26
C LYS A 30 -1.68 -15.73 18.30
N GLU A 31 -1.28 -16.97 18.03
CA GLU A 31 -0.36 -17.73 18.91
C GLU A 31 0.96 -16.97 19.15
N ILE A 32 1.47 -16.27 18.13
CA ILE A 32 2.67 -15.43 18.26
C ILE A 32 2.38 -14.24 19.19
N LEU A 33 1.23 -13.59 19.03
CA LEU A 33 0.85 -12.44 19.86
C LEU A 33 0.58 -12.83 21.31
N ASP A 34 0.05 -14.04 21.53
CA ASP A 34 -0.23 -14.59 22.86
C ASP A 34 1.04 -15.17 23.54
N GLY A 35 2.20 -15.14 22.86
CA GLY A 35 3.46 -15.65 23.40
C GLY A 35 3.57 -17.17 23.44
N THR A 36 2.62 -17.92 22.88
CA THR A 36 2.56 -19.40 22.95
C THR A 36 3.33 -20.09 21.82
N SER A 37 3.70 -19.36 20.77
CA SER A 37 4.47 -19.87 19.63
C SER A 37 5.98 -19.96 19.95
N SER A 38 6.68 -20.91 19.32
CA SER A 38 8.15 -20.97 19.33
C SER A 38 8.77 -19.69 18.75
N ILE A 39 8.10 -19.04 17.79
CA ILE A 39 8.52 -17.79 17.17
C ILE A 39 8.47 -16.63 18.16
N SER A 40 7.52 -16.62 19.09
CA SER A 40 7.44 -15.60 20.16
C SER A 40 8.75 -15.50 20.93
N LYS A 41 9.31 -16.65 21.34
CA LYS A 41 10.60 -16.70 22.03
C LYS A 41 11.76 -16.18 21.16
N LYS A 42 11.71 -16.43 19.86
CA LYS A 42 12.73 -15.92 18.93
C LYS A 42 12.62 -14.40 18.77
N ILE A 43 11.41 -13.85 18.73
CA ILE A 43 11.17 -12.41 18.73
C ILE A 43 11.69 -11.79 20.02
N GLU A 44 11.37 -12.37 21.17
CA GLU A 44 11.83 -11.92 22.49
C GLU A 44 13.34 -11.86 22.60
N ASN A 45 14.03 -12.89 22.08
CA ASN A 45 15.49 -12.98 22.10
C ASN A 45 16.19 -12.15 21.01
N SER A 46 15.47 -11.70 19.98
CA SER A 46 16.04 -10.91 18.90
C SER A 46 16.31 -9.48 19.36
N LYS A 47 17.42 -8.90 18.93
CA LYS A 47 17.74 -7.47 19.20
C LYS A 47 16.88 -6.55 18.35
N LYS A 48 16.74 -6.86 17.07
CA LYS A 48 16.05 -6.04 16.08
C LYS A 48 15.20 -6.93 15.15
N PRO A 49 14.02 -7.37 15.59
CA PRO A 49 13.11 -8.11 14.71
C PRO A 49 12.57 -7.18 13.62
N ILE A 50 12.20 -7.75 12.47
CA ILE A 50 11.55 -7.02 11.36
C ILE A 50 10.30 -7.80 10.97
N PHE A 51 9.19 -7.09 10.80
CA PHE A 51 7.93 -7.61 10.29
C PHE A 51 7.59 -6.86 9.01
N ILE A 52 7.38 -7.60 7.94
CA ILE A 52 7.10 -7.04 6.61
C ILE A 52 5.71 -7.49 6.18
N PHE A 53 4.81 -6.54 5.96
CA PHE A 53 3.44 -6.79 5.54
C PHE A 53 3.23 -6.37 4.09
N GLY A 54 2.85 -7.33 3.24
CA GLY A 54 2.35 -7.02 1.91
C GLY A 54 0.90 -6.54 1.94
N GLN A 55 0.43 -5.89 0.89
CA GLN A 55 -0.95 -5.37 0.81
C GLN A 55 -2.04 -6.45 0.93
N SER A 56 -1.75 -7.70 0.60
CA SER A 56 -2.69 -8.81 0.77
C SER A 56 -3.12 -9.01 2.22
N PHE A 57 -2.25 -8.71 3.18
CA PHE A 57 -2.57 -8.76 4.60
C PHE A 57 -3.74 -7.83 4.95
N PHE A 58 -3.77 -6.63 4.39
CA PHE A 58 -4.80 -5.62 4.67
C PHE A 58 -6.18 -5.94 4.05
N LYS A 59 -6.26 -6.97 3.19
CA LYS A 59 -7.54 -7.50 2.69
C LYS A 59 -8.23 -8.42 3.70
N LEU A 60 -7.52 -8.87 4.74
CA LEU A 60 -8.09 -9.69 5.80
C LEU A 60 -9.00 -8.84 6.69
N ARG A 61 -10.19 -9.35 7.02
CA ARG A 61 -11.12 -8.66 7.95
C ARG A 61 -10.53 -8.40 9.33
N SER A 62 -9.59 -9.25 9.76
CA SER A 62 -8.90 -9.16 11.06
C SER A 62 -7.59 -8.35 11.01
N SER A 63 -7.20 -7.77 9.89
CA SER A 63 -5.90 -7.12 9.71
C SER A 63 -5.62 -6.04 10.76
N ASN A 64 -6.57 -5.15 11.01
CA ASN A 64 -6.41 -4.09 12.01
C ASN A 64 -6.24 -4.67 13.43
N PHE A 65 -7.04 -5.67 13.80
CA PHE A 65 -6.92 -6.33 15.11
C PHE A 65 -5.54 -6.99 15.27
N LEU A 66 -5.07 -7.68 14.23
CA LEU A 66 -3.78 -8.38 14.25
C LEU A 66 -2.61 -7.38 14.28
N LEU A 67 -2.69 -6.30 13.52
CA LEU A 67 -1.64 -5.26 13.48
C LEU A 67 -1.53 -4.52 14.82
N GLU A 68 -2.66 -4.12 15.40
CA GLU A 68 -2.70 -3.48 16.71
C GLU A 68 -2.24 -4.44 17.83
N GLY A 69 -2.62 -5.72 17.74
CA GLY A 69 -2.14 -6.77 18.65
C GLY A 69 -0.62 -6.92 18.56
N LEU A 70 -0.07 -6.99 17.35
CA LEU A 70 1.38 -7.06 17.13
C LEU A 70 2.10 -5.83 17.70
N LYS A 71 1.58 -4.64 17.43
CA LYS A 71 2.15 -3.39 17.94
C LYS A 71 2.20 -3.39 19.47
N LYS A 72 1.10 -3.78 20.13
CA LYS A 72 1.03 -3.90 21.60
C LYS A 72 2.04 -4.93 22.13
N TYR A 73 2.11 -6.11 21.49
CA TYR A 73 3.06 -7.14 21.85
C TYR A 73 4.51 -6.64 21.74
N LEU A 74 4.86 -6.02 20.61
CA LEU A 74 6.20 -5.51 20.40
C LEU A 74 6.58 -4.36 21.36
N LEU A 75 5.63 -3.52 21.72
CA LEU A 75 5.82 -2.50 22.76
C LEU A 75 6.08 -3.14 24.13
N SER A 76 5.31 -4.17 24.52
CA SER A 76 5.51 -4.88 25.80
C SER A 76 6.87 -5.57 25.89
N GLN A 77 7.44 -5.96 24.73
CA GLN A 77 8.76 -6.59 24.62
C GLN A 77 9.90 -5.58 24.39
N ASN A 78 9.65 -4.27 24.49
CA ASN A 78 10.61 -3.20 24.20
C ASN A 78 11.27 -3.31 22.80
N LYS A 79 10.52 -3.86 21.82
CA LYS A 79 11.01 -4.00 20.44
C LYS A 79 10.66 -2.79 19.56
N ILE A 80 9.78 -1.90 20.00
CA ILE A 80 9.51 -0.59 19.41
C ILE A 80 10.06 0.47 20.36
N ASN A 81 10.88 1.39 19.85
CA ASN A 81 11.44 2.53 20.58
C ASN A 81 11.73 3.67 19.61
N GLU A 82 12.23 4.80 20.11
CA GLU A 82 12.52 6.00 19.31
C GLU A 82 13.45 5.74 18.11
N ASN A 83 14.36 4.76 18.24
CA ASN A 83 15.38 4.46 17.23
C ASN A 83 15.06 3.22 16.37
N TRP A 84 13.94 2.51 16.65
CA TRP A 84 13.62 1.28 15.95
C TRP A 84 12.12 1.01 15.91
N ASN A 85 11.59 0.95 14.70
CA ASN A 85 10.24 0.44 14.43
C ASN A 85 10.34 -0.81 13.54
N PRO A 86 9.99 -2.00 14.05
CA PRO A 86 10.10 -3.24 13.30
C PRO A 86 8.99 -3.45 12.27
N ILE A 87 7.92 -2.65 12.29
CA ILE A 87 6.74 -2.84 11.43
C ILE A 87 6.95 -2.10 10.11
N ASN A 88 6.98 -2.86 9.02
CA ASN A 88 7.16 -2.34 7.67
C ASN A 88 6.00 -2.77 6.78
N ILE A 89 5.47 -1.85 6.00
CA ILE A 89 4.37 -2.09 5.07
C ILE A 89 4.89 -1.88 3.65
N LEU A 90 4.80 -2.93 2.81
CA LEU A 90 5.16 -2.83 1.40
C LEU A 90 3.95 -2.30 0.62
N SER A 91 4.04 -1.04 0.23
CA SER A 91 3.07 -0.43 -0.67
C SER A 91 3.27 -0.91 -2.11
N ARG A 92 2.18 -1.06 -2.87
CA ARG A 92 2.23 -1.42 -4.29
C ARG A 92 2.51 -0.23 -5.20
N HIS A 93 2.08 0.95 -4.78
CA HIS A 93 2.12 2.14 -5.63
C HIS A 93 3.23 3.08 -5.17
N ALA A 94 4.01 3.54 -6.11
CA ALA A 94 5.19 4.38 -5.86
C ALA A 94 4.85 5.72 -5.18
N SER A 95 3.65 6.25 -5.40
CA SER A 95 3.21 7.53 -4.82
C SER A 95 2.54 7.42 -3.45
N THR A 96 2.35 6.21 -2.91
CA THR A 96 1.59 6.03 -1.66
C THR A 96 2.25 6.75 -0.47
N VAL A 97 3.56 6.62 -0.30
CA VAL A 97 4.27 7.27 0.83
C VAL A 97 4.21 8.79 0.68
N GLY A 98 4.49 9.31 -0.52
CA GLY A 98 4.39 10.74 -0.81
C GLY A 98 2.98 11.30 -0.59
N SER A 99 1.94 10.53 -0.89
CA SER A 99 0.55 10.93 -0.62
C SER A 99 0.26 11.10 0.87
N TYR A 100 0.83 10.26 1.72
CA TYR A 100 0.75 10.43 3.18
C TYR A 100 1.55 11.65 3.65
N ASP A 101 2.78 11.84 3.16
CA ASP A 101 3.64 12.97 3.53
C ASP A 101 3.02 14.32 3.14
N LEU A 102 2.34 14.36 1.99
CA LEU A 102 1.61 15.53 1.51
C LEU A 102 0.22 15.69 2.13
N ASN A 103 -0.16 14.79 3.04
CA ASN A 103 -1.47 14.76 3.68
C ASN A 103 -2.67 14.75 2.69
N ILE A 104 -2.45 14.20 1.49
CA ILE A 104 -3.50 14.02 0.47
C ILE A 104 -4.52 12.98 0.96
N VAL A 105 -4.04 11.98 1.71
CA VAL A 105 -4.87 11.00 2.40
C VAL A 105 -5.04 11.49 3.84
N SER A 106 -5.98 12.41 4.07
CA SER A 106 -6.24 12.91 5.42
C SER A 106 -6.93 11.87 6.28
N GLY A 107 -6.55 11.80 7.56
CA GLY A 107 -7.14 10.87 8.52
C GLY A 107 -8.64 11.08 8.76
N ASP A 108 -9.17 12.24 8.38
CA ASP A 108 -10.58 12.61 8.54
C ASP A 108 -11.47 12.05 7.43
N ILE A 109 -10.89 11.67 6.28
CA ILE A 109 -11.64 11.06 5.17
C ILE A 109 -11.14 9.64 4.98
N ASN A 110 -11.87 8.68 5.52
CA ASN A 110 -11.60 7.27 5.29
C ASN A 110 -11.85 6.94 3.80
N SER A 111 -10.85 6.40 3.12
CA SER A 111 -10.97 5.97 1.71
C SER A 111 -12.16 5.02 1.47
N ASN A 112 -12.49 4.18 2.45
CA ASN A 112 -13.68 3.34 2.41
C ASN A 112 -15.00 4.15 2.47
N GLU A 113 -15.00 5.29 3.13
CA GLU A 113 -16.17 6.18 3.20
C GLU A 113 -16.35 6.92 1.86
N VAL A 114 -15.27 7.46 1.29
CA VAL A 114 -15.30 8.05 -0.05
C VAL A 114 -15.80 7.03 -1.07
N LEU A 115 -15.27 5.81 -1.06
CA LEU A 115 -15.73 4.75 -1.96
C LEU A 115 -17.22 4.42 -1.76
N LYS A 116 -17.69 4.33 -0.51
CA LYS A 116 -19.12 4.12 -0.22
C LYS A 116 -19.98 5.26 -0.75
N LYS A 117 -19.58 6.50 -0.52
CA LYS A 117 -20.30 7.68 -1.05
C LYS A 117 -20.33 7.69 -2.57
N THR A 118 -19.22 7.35 -3.21
CA THR A 118 -19.14 7.18 -4.67
C THR A 118 -20.12 6.10 -5.14
N LEU A 119 -20.13 4.93 -4.52
CA LEU A 119 -21.03 3.83 -4.86
C LEU A 119 -22.51 4.14 -4.59
N ASN A 120 -22.78 5.04 -3.66
CA ASN A 120 -24.13 5.52 -3.34
C ASN A 120 -24.58 6.73 -4.19
N ASN A 121 -23.72 7.20 -5.12
CA ASN A 121 -23.94 8.40 -5.97
C ASN A 121 -24.21 9.68 -5.15
N GLU A 122 -23.43 9.89 -4.11
CA GLU A 122 -23.50 11.09 -3.29
C GLU A 122 -22.66 12.25 -3.88
N PHE A 123 -21.91 12.01 -4.97
CA PHE A 123 -21.10 13.02 -5.66
C PHE A 123 -21.73 13.37 -7.01
N GLU A 124 -21.73 14.63 -7.37
CA GLU A 124 -22.17 15.11 -8.68
C GLU A 124 -21.07 15.04 -9.72
N VAL A 125 -19.81 15.28 -9.31
CA VAL A 125 -18.62 15.25 -10.16
C VAL A 125 -17.54 14.42 -9.50
N ILE A 126 -16.88 13.57 -10.30
CA ILE A 126 -15.79 12.69 -9.86
C ILE A 126 -14.61 12.85 -10.81
N PHE A 127 -13.44 13.15 -10.24
CA PHE A 127 -12.17 13.11 -10.96
C PHE A 127 -11.46 11.79 -10.64
N LEU A 128 -11.16 11.02 -11.67
CA LEU A 128 -10.36 9.80 -11.59
C LEU A 128 -8.98 10.07 -12.18
N ILE A 129 -7.98 10.25 -11.31
CA ILE A 129 -6.62 10.57 -11.73
C ILE A 129 -5.76 9.32 -11.57
N GLY A 130 -5.31 8.73 -12.69
CA GLY A 130 -4.50 7.53 -12.73
C GLY A 130 -5.15 6.31 -12.06
N ASN A 131 -6.48 6.26 -11.98
CA ASN A 131 -7.21 5.18 -11.31
C ASN A 131 -7.92 4.28 -12.32
N ASP A 132 -7.22 3.23 -12.75
CA ASP A 132 -7.66 2.31 -13.79
C ASP A 132 -8.37 1.07 -13.27
N ASN A 133 -8.37 0.84 -11.95
CA ASN A 133 -8.88 -0.40 -11.35
C ASN A 133 -10.22 -0.23 -10.62
N LEU A 134 -10.78 0.97 -10.56
CA LEU A 134 -12.03 1.23 -9.87
C LEU A 134 -13.21 0.84 -10.76
N GLU A 135 -14.00 -0.11 -10.27
CA GLU A 135 -15.26 -0.48 -10.93
C GLU A 135 -16.40 0.37 -10.36
N LEU A 136 -16.80 1.40 -11.08
CA LEU A 136 -17.95 2.22 -10.76
C LEU A 136 -19.17 1.76 -11.57
N LYS A 137 -20.31 1.70 -10.91
CA LYS A 137 -21.62 1.60 -11.61
C LYS A 137 -22.15 3.01 -11.78
N LYS A 138 -21.74 3.68 -12.85
CA LYS A 138 -22.16 5.02 -13.19
C LYS A 138 -23.68 5.12 -13.22
N LYS A 139 -24.22 6.20 -12.64
CA LYS A 139 -25.65 6.56 -12.70
C LYS A 139 -25.82 7.98 -13.24
N ASN A 140 -25.70 9.00 -12.36
CA ASN A 140 -25.95 10.40 -12.71
C ASN A 140 -24.73 11.31 -12.51
N GLU A 141 -23.66 10.78 -11.91
CA GLU A 141 -22.42 11.50 -11.70
C GLU A 141 -21.71 11.81 -13.02
N PHE A 142 -21.09 12.99 -13.09
CA PHE A 142 -20.24 13.38 -14.19
C PHE A 142 -18.80 13.00 -13.88
N ILE A 143 -18.21 12.14 -14.71
CA ILE A 143 -16.90 11.54 -14.45
C ILE A 143 -15.87 12.08 -15.45
N ILE A 144 -14.78 12.62 -14.93
CA ILE A 144 -13.62 13.10 -15.67
C ILE A 144 -12.47 12.15 -15.36
N TYR A 145 -11.94 11.48 -16.38
CA TYR A 145 -10.79 10.60 -16.26
C TYR A 145 -9.53 11.30 -16.77
N ILE A 146 -8.46 11.25 -16.00
CA ILE A 146 -7.12 11.70 -16.36
C ILE A 146 -6.18 10.52 -16.24
N GLY A 147 -5.56 10.09 -17.33
CA GLY A 147 -4.66 8.95 -17.30
C GLY A 147 -4.03 8.63 -18.64
N SER A 148 -3.02 7.77 -18.60
CA SER A 148 -2.18 7.44 -19.77
C SER A 148 -2.66 6.19 -20.52
N HIS A 149 -3.63 5.45 -19.99
CA HIS A 149 -4.14 4.21 -20.58
C HIS A 149 -5.68 4.21 -20.61
N GLY A 150 -6.25 3.60 -21.64
CA GLY A 150 -7.70 3.51 -21.82
C GLY A 150 -8.33 2.34 -21.06
N ASP A 151 -8.07 2.24 -19.75
CA ASP A 151 -8.58 1.17 -18.90
C ASP A 151 -10.02 1.44 -18.40
N LYS A 152 -10.46 0.71 -17.37
CA LYS A 152 -11.83 0.78 -16.84
C LYS A 152 -12.26 2.20 -16.46
N GLY A 153 -11.35 3.03 -15.94
CA GLY A 153 -11.65 4.43 -15.61
C GLY A 153 -12.12 5.23 -16.82
N ALA A 154 -11.49 5.02 -17.96
CA ALA A 154 -11.87 5.68 -19.22
C ALA A 154 -13.22 5.15 -19.77
N GLU A 155 -13.52 3.88 -19.59
CA GLU A 155 -14.72 3.21 -20.18
C GLU A 155 -16.05 3.86 -19.74
N PHE A 156 -16.13 4.34 -18.49
CA PHE A 156 -17.37 4.94 -17.96
C PHE A 156 -17.27 6.46 -17.75
N SER A 157 -16.21 7.09 -18.21
CA SER A 157 -16.03 8.54 -18.08
C SER A 157 -16.81 9.33 -19.14
N ASP A 158 -17.22 10.56 -18.78
CA ASP A 158 -17.87 11.50 -19.70
C ASP A 158 -16.82 12.29 -20.48
N ILE A 159 -15.68 12.58 -19.82
CA ILE A 159 -14.53 13.26 -20.41
C ILE A 159 -13.28 12.46 -20.09
N ILE A 160 -12.41 12.30 -21.10
CA ILE A 160 -11.09 11.74 -20.98
C ILE A 160 -10.08 12.83 -21.31
N LEU A 161 -9.21 13.14 -20.37
CA LEU A 161 -8.06 14.00 -20.53
C LEU A 161 -6.81 13.11 -20.61
N PRO A 162 -6.11 13.09 -21.75
CA PRO A 162 -4.94 12.21 -21.89
C PRO A 162 -3.79 12.72 -21.03
N GLY A 163 -3.39 11.92 -20.04
CA GLY A 163 -2.24 12.15 -19.16
C GLY A 163 -0.98 11.48 -19.70
N ALA A 164 0.18 11.99 -19.32
CA ALA A 164 1.48 11.41 -19.65
C ALA A 164 1.72 10.13 -18.83
N ALA A 165 2.38 9.13 -19.43
CA ALA A 165 2.85 7.98 -18.70
C ALA A 165 4.04 8.34 -17.79
N TYR A 166 4.35 7.51 -16.81
CA TYR A 166 5.44 7.78 -15.85
C TYR A 166 6.82 7.95 -16.49
N THR A 167 7.02 7.44 -17.70
CA THR A 167 8.24 7.63 -18.50
C THR A 167 8.23 8.89 -19.34
N GLU A 168 7.11 9.57 -19.43
CA GLU A 168 6.85 10.71 -20.32
C GLU A 168 6.76 12.04 -19.56
N GLN A 169 7.06 12.02 -18.26
CA GLN A 169 7.04 13.19 -17.40
C GLN A 169 8.18 13.21 -16.39
N ASP A 170 8.55 14.40 -15.93
CA ASP A 170 9.38 14.58 -14.74
C ASP A 170 8.52 14.42 -13.48
N ALA A 171 8.92 13.55 -12.55
CA ALA A 171 8.14 13.30 -11.36
C ALA A 171 9.02 13.11 -10.11
N HIS A 172 8.44 13.29 -8.94
CA HIS A 172 9.07 13.01 -7.66
C HIS A 172 8.33 11.88 -6.96
N TYR A 173 9.06 10.88 -6.52
CA TYR A 173 8.52 9.74 -5.80
C TYR A 173 9.18 9.65 -4.42
N THR A 174 8.38 9.40 -3.40
CA THR A 174 8.87 9.11 -2.06
C THR A 174 8.94 7.59 -1.89
N ASN A 175 10.14 7.05 -1.63
CA ASN A 175 10.31 5.63 -1.41
C ASN A 175 9.80 5.19 -0.03
N LEU A 176 9.88 3.88 0.29
CA LEU A 176 9.42 3.34 1.57
C LEU A 176 10.22 3.83 2.79
N GLU A 177 11.40 4.40 2.57
CA GLU A 177 12.25 5.00 3.62
C GLU A 177 11.97 6.50 3.81
N GLY A 178 11.00 7.06 3.07
CA GLY A 178 10.68 8.48 3.11
C GLY A 178 11.63 9.37 2.31
N GLN A 179 12.49 8.79 1.45
CA GLN A 179 13.42 9.57 0.61
C GLN A 179 12.72 9.98 -0.67
N ILE A 180 12.79 11.26 -0.99
CA ILE A 180 12.28 11.83 -2.25
C ILE A 180 13.31 11.58 -3.35
N GLN A 181 12.87 10.95 -4.42
CA GLN A 181 13.69 10.63 -5.60
C GLN A 181 13.07 11.27 -6.84
N LYS A 182 13.86 11.94 -7.66
CA LYS A 182 13.41 12.48 -8.93
C LYS A 182 13.53 11.41 -10.03
N ALA A 183 12.44 11.18 -10.74
CA ALA A 183 12.42 10.49 -12.03
C ALA A 183 12.46 11.52 -13.13
N TYR A 184 13.31 11.29 -14.13
CA TYR A 184 13.42 12.17 -15.29
C TYR A 184 12.64 11.59 -16.46
N GLN A 185 12.04 12.48 -17.23
CA GLN A 185 11.38 12.14 -18.48
C GLN A 185 12.36 11.39 -19.42
N ALA A 186 11.94 10.24 -19.91
CA ALA A 186 12.72 9.43 -20.84
C ALA A 186 12.27 9.59 -22.30
N THR A 187 11.00 9.96 -22.52
CA THR A 187 10.40 10.19 -23.82
C THR A 187 9.31 11.25 -23.73
N TYR A 188 8.88 11.78 -24.85
CA TYR A 188 7.81 12.78 -24.90
C TYR A 188 6.43 12.09 -24.89
N PRO A 189 5.41 12.69 -24.23
CA PRO A 189 4.04 12.19 -24.31
C PRO A 189 3.52 12.21 -25.74
N PRO A 190 2.72 11.23 -26.16
CA PRO A 190 2.17 11.18 -27.52
C PRO A 190 0.96 12.11 -27.67
N GLY A 191 0.80 12.67 -28.85
CA GLY A 191 -0.37 13.48 -29.24
C GLY A 191 -0.59 14.67 -28.31
N ASP A 192 -1.80 14.76 -27.75
CA ASP A 192 -2.22 15.84 -26.83
C ASP A 192 -2.05 15.49 -25.36
N ALA A 193 -1.37 14.37 -25.03
CA ALA A 193 -1.13 13.98 -23.66
C ALA A 193 -0.24 15.00 -22.94
N LYS A 194 -0.61 15.31 -21.69
CA LYS A 194 0.06 16.32 -20.86
C LYS A 194 0.50 15.72 -19.54
N GLU A 195 1.44 16.40 -18.88
CA GLU A 195 1.79 16.04 -17.50
C GLU A 195 0.60 16.28 -16.57
N ASP A 196 0.42 15.45 -15.53
CA ASP A 196 -0.78 15.44 -14.67
C ASP A 196 -1.06 16.78 -13.95
N TRP A 197 -0.07 17.66 -13.86
CA TRP A 197 -0.18 18.98 -13.24
C TRP A 197 -0.59 20.11 -14.19
N GLU A 198 -0.54 19.91 -15.52
CA GLU A 198 -0.94 20.88 -16.54
C GLU A 198 -2.47 20.93 -16.75
#